data_42b55bfc592773db288c455384481ed4
#
_entry.id   42b55bfc592773db288c455384481ed4
#
_cell.length_a   1.000
_cell.length_b   1.000
_cell.length_c   1.000
_cell.angle_alpha   90.00
_cell.angle_beta   90.00
_cell.angle_gamma   90.00
#
_symmetry.space_group_name_H-M   'P 1'
#
loop_
_entity.id
_entity.type
_entity.pdbx_description
1 polymer ?
#
loop_
_entity_poly.entity_id
_entity_poly.type
_entity_poly.pdbx_seq_one_letter_code
_entity_poly.pdbx_strand_id
1 'polypeptide(L)'
;MQNILGIDVSKDTLDLILSTEQGKIHKVITNDPAGYKALDKWLITRHVDRVHDCLEATGQYGDGVAEYLYMQGHEVSVVNPARIKRYGESKLHRNKTDKADADLIAEFCLKENPTLWQPLSPELKHLRALVRRLDDLQVNHQQEKNRLRSGEQDTYVIGNLTEHVQYLEASIKALKKQIQGFIDQNPGLKSQQDLLNSIPGIGDLTAAKLLAEITDISSFEGAPQLAAYAGLNPKGFRSGSSVHKKTRISKQGRSELRHYLYMPAIVAMKCNSVVRSLKDRLYERRLPMMAIVAAAMRKLLHIVYGVLKNKKPFDPDFDKQFNYLT
;
A
#
# COMPACT_ATOMS: atom_id res chain seq x y z
N MET A 1 -8.54 -1.74 -32.42
CA MET A 1 -8.39 -2.41 -31.07
C MET A 1 -7.26 -1.71 -30.33
N GLN A 2 -7.34 -1.54 -29.01
CA GLN A 2 -6.24 -0.94 -28.23
C GLN A 2 -5.08 -1.93 -28.14
N ASN A 3 -3.85 -1.46 -28.42
CA ASN A 3 -2.65 -2.28 -28.24
C ASN A 3 -2.38 -2.46 -26.74
N ILE A 4 -2.20 -3.68 -26.28
CA ILE A 4 -1.98 -4.02 -24.88
C ILE A 4 -0.59 -4.65 -24.72
N LEU A 5 0.14 -4.22 -23.70
CA LEU A 5 1.40 -4.84 -23.29
C LEU A 5 1.25 -5.43 -21.88
N GLY A 6 1.19 -6.75 -21.77
CA GLY A 6 1.28 -7.46 -20.50
C GLY A 6 2.73 -7.67 -20.11
N ILE A 7 3.08 -7.33 -18.87
CA ILE A 7 4.46 -7.40 -18.36
C ILE A 7 4.48 -8.25 -17.09
N ASP A 8 5.14 -9.40 -17.16
CA ASP A 8 5.54 -10.12 -15.96
C ASP A 8 6.93 -9.66 -15.51
N VAL A 9 7.04 -9.27 -14.24
CA VAL A 9 8.21 -8.58 -13.71
C VAL A 9 9.00 -9.49 -12.80
N SER A 10 10.25 -9.76 -13.18
CA SER A 10 11.26 -10.35 -12.31
C SER A 10 12.36 -9.34 -11.96
N LYS A 11 13.29 -9.73 -11.09
CA LYS A 11 14.41 -8.87 -10.68
C LYS A 11 15.28 -8.46 -11.87
N ASP A 12 15.64 -9.43 -12.72
CA ASP A 12 16.66 -9.26 -13.75
C ASP A 12 16.07 -9.20 -15.17
N THR A 13 14.84 -9.67 -15.36
CA THR A 13 14.16 -9.74 -16.67
C THR A 13 12.70 -9.33 -16.62
N LEU A 14 12.19 -8.92 -17.77
CA LEU A 14 10.78 -8.67 -18.01
C LEU A 14 10.30 -9.57 -19.14
N ASP A 15 9.27 -10.36 -18.88
CA ASP A 15 8.55 -11.10 -19.90
C ASP A 15 7.39 -10.27 -20.42
N LEU A 16 7.34 -10.07 -21.74
CA LEU A 16 6.45 -9.14 -22.40
C LEU A 16 5.52 -9.88 -23.37
N ILE A 17 4.24 -9.61 -23.32
CA ILE A 17 3.27 -10.02 -24.34
C ILE A 17 2.63 -8.78 -24.94
N LEU A 18 2.97 -8.45 -26.16
CA LEU A 18 2.29 -7.44 -26.96
C LEU A 18 1.09 -8.08 -27.67
N SER A 19 -0.10 -7.62 -27.36
CA SER A 19 -1.37 -8.02 -27.99
C SER A 19 -1.88 -6.92 -28.90
N THR A 20 -1.97 -7.19 -30.18
CA THR A 20 -2.44 -6.29 -31.25
C THR A 20 -3.56 -6.97 -32.04
N GLU A 21 -4.14 -6.27 -33.01
CA GLU A 21 -5.10 -6.88 -33.95
C GLU A 21 -4.49 -8.01 -34.79
N GLN A 22 -3.16 -7.99 -35.00
CA GLN A 22 -2.42 -9.01 -35.76
C GLN A 22 -2.08 -10.26 -34.94
N GLY A 23 -2.35 -10.23 -33.62
CA GLY A 23 -2.08 -11.34 -32.72
C GLY A 23 -1.17 -10.96 -31.54
N LYS A 24 -0.67 -12.01 -30.85
CA LYS A 24 0.16 -11.88 -29.67
C LYS A 24 1.62 -12.20 -29.97
N ILE A 25 2.53 -11.39 -29.48
CA ILE A 25 3.95 -11.55 -29.69
C ILE A 25 4.67 -11.49 -28.33
N HIS A 26 5.49 -12.50 -28.06
CA HIS A 26 6.31 -12.61 -26.86
C HIS A 26 7.73 -12.05 -27.07
N LYS A 27 8.26 -11.38 -26.06
CA LYS A 27 9.64 -10.93 -25.98
C LYS A 27 10.11 -10.91 -24.55
N VAL A 28 11.39 -11.21 -24.32
CA VAL A 28 12.06 -11.04 -23.04
C VAL A 28 13.11 -9.96 -23.18
N ILE A 29 13.19 -9.08 -22.18
CA ILE A 29 14.22 -8.03 -22.09
C ILE A 29 14.81 -8.02 -20.68
N THR A 30 15.94 -7.33 -20.49
CA THR A 30 16.51 -7.08 -19.17
C THR A 30 15.71 -6.01 -18.42
N ASN A 31 15.62 -6.14 -17.10
CA ASN A 31 14.93 -5.16 -16.25
C ASN A 31 15.90 -4.04 -15.84
N ASP A 32 16.39 -3.31 -16.83
CA ASP A 32 17.32 -2.20 -16.69
C ASP A 32 17.09 -1.13 -17.80
N PRO A 33 17.73 0.05 -17.72
CA PRO A 33 17.58 1.09 -18.73
C PRO A 33 17.92 0.67 -20.16
N ALA A 34 18.79 -0.34 -20.36
CA ALA A 34 19.10 -0.84 -21.70
C ALA A 34 17.96 -1.69 -22.26
N GLY A 35 17.37 -2.55 -21.43
CA GLY A 35 16.18 -3.31 -21.77
C GLY A 35 14.98 -2.43 -22.08
N TYR A 36 14.76 -1.36 -21.32
CA TYR A 36 13.66 -0.41 -21.60
C TYR A 36 13.82 0.28 -22.97
N LYS A 37 15.04 0.70 -23.33
CA LYS A 37 15.31 1.22 -24.68
C LYS A 37 15.12 0.17 -25.77
N ALA A 38 15.41 -1.10 -25.46
CA ALA A 38 15.16 -2.21 -26.39
C ALA A 38 13.66 -2.49 -26.58
N LEU A 39 12.84 -2.18 -25.56
CA LEU A 39 11.37 -2.22 -25.64
C LEU A 39 10.86 -1.15 -26.62
N ASP A 40 11.29 0.11 -26.48
CA ASP A 40 10.87 1.18 -27.40
C ASP A 40 11.21 0.84 -28.86
N LYS A 41 12.45 0.43 -29.13
CA LYS A 41 12.86 0.00 -30.47
C LYS A 41 11.97 -1.14 -30.98
N TRP A 42 11.60 -2.05 -30.13
CA TRP A 42 10.76 -3.18 -30.51
C TRP A 42 9.33 -2.74 -30.83
N LEU A 43 8.74 -1.79 -30.09
CA LEU A 43 7.44 -1.22 -30.38
C LEU A 43 7.45 -0.42 -31.70
N ILE A 44 8.48 0.41 -31.91
CA ILE A 44 8.66 1.20 -33.14
C ILE A 44 8.76 0.28 -34.37
N THR A 45 9.54 -0.80 -34.32
CA THR A 45 9.67 -1.75 -35.45
C THR A 45 8.37 -2.47 -35.79
N ARG A 46 7.35 -2.38 -34.92
CA ARG A 46 6.01 -2.95 -35.11
C ARG A 46 4.96 -1.93 -35.40
N HIS A 47 5.36 -0.68 -35.62
CA HIS A 47 4.46 0.45 -35.87
C HIS A 47 3.42 0.66 -34.75
N VAL A 48 3.87 0.45 -33.48
CA VAL A 48 3.04 0.64 -32.28
C VAL A 48 3.54 1.86 -31.53
N ASP A 49 2.83 2.97 -31.66
CA ASP A 49 3.22 4.24 -31.05
C ASP A 49 2.74 4.35 -29.60
N ARG A 50 1.62 3.71 -29.26
CA ARG A 50 1.03 3.75 -27.93
C ARG A 50 0.43 2.41 -27.54
N VAL A 51 0.68 2.02 -26.30
CA VAL A 51 0.14 0.80 -25.69
C VAL A 51 -0.48 1.12 -24.35
N HIS A 52 -1.40 0.27 -23.90
CA HIS A 52 -1.80 0.20 -22.50
C HIS A 52 -0.99 -0.92 -21.83
N ASP A 53 -0.05 -0.52 -21.01
CA ASP A 53 0.85 -1.41 -20.29
C ASP A 53 0.20 -1.86 -18.99
N CYS A 54 0.26 -3.15 -18.72
CA CYS A 54 -0.23 -3.70 -17.47
C CYS A 54 0.81 -4.58 -16.83
N LEU A 55 1.08 -4.36 -15.54
CA LEU A 55 2.01 -5.14 -14.75
C LEU A 55 1.49 -5.39 -13.33
N GLU A 56 2.01 -6.44 -12.70
CA GLU A 56 1.70 -6.71 -11.30
C GLU A 56 2.51 -5.82 -10.36
N ALA A 57 1.88 -5.41 -9.24
CA ALA A 57 2.54 -4.69 -8.14
C ALA A 57 3.41 -5.65 -7.30
N THR A 58 4.50 -6.15 -7.88
CA THR A 58 5.43 -7.12 -7.27
C THR A 58 6.59 -6.48 -6.50
N GLY A 59 6.36 -5.34 -5.85
CA GLY A 59 7.38 -4.62 -5.10
C GLY A 59 8.14 -3.60 -5.94
N GLN A 60 9.43 -3.41 -5.65
CA GLN A 60 10.23 -2.34 -6.27
C GLN A 60 10.71 -2.65 -7.70
N TYR A 61 10.68 -3.92 -8.12
CA TYR A 61 11.23 -4.32 -9.42
C TYR A 61 10.42 -3.80 -10.61
N GLY A 62 9.12 -3.54 -10.41
CA GLY A 62 8.24 -3.00 -11.46
C GLY A 62 8.24 -1.47 -11.54
N ASP A 63 8.73 -0.76 -10.51
CA ASP A 63 8.64 0.70 -10.45
C ASP A 63 9.42 1.37 -11.61
N GLY A 64 10.61 0.85 -11.93
CA GLY A 64 11.46 1.41 -12.97
C GLY A 64 10.84 1.33 -14.37
N VAL A 65 10.31 0.18 -14.76
CA VAL A 65 9.66 0.01 -16.06
C VAL A 65 8.34 0.78 -16.14
N ALA A 66 7.54 0.82 -15.06
CA ALA A 66 6.29 1.57 -15.01
C ALA A 66 6.53 3.07 -15.21
N GLU A 67 7.53 3.63 -14.54
CA GLU A 67 7.90 5.05 -14.69
C GLU A 67 8.45 5.35 -16.07
N TYR A 68 9.29 4.47 -16.59
CA TYR A 68 9.84 4.63 -17.94
C TYR A 68 8.72 4.68 -18.97
N LEU A 69 7.81 3.73 -18.97
CA LEU A 69 6.68 3.67 -19.91
C LEU A 69 5.74 4.88 -19.76
N TYR A 70 5.46 5.30 -18.53
CA TYR A 70 4.68 6.50 -18.29
C TYR A 70 5.34 7.75 -18.88
N MET A 71 6.67 7.90 -18.74
CA MET A 71 7.43 9.01 -19.32
C MET A 71 7.45 9.00 -20.86
N GLN A 72 7.36 7.81 -21.48
CA GLN A 72 7.22 7.67 -22.93
C GLN A 72 5.78 7.99 -23.42
N GLY A 73 4.85 8.30 -22.53
CA GLY A 73 3.48 8.66 -22.88
C GLY A 73 2.53 7.47 -23.08
N HIS A 74 2.93 6.28 -22.65
CA HIS A 74 2.06 5.12 -22.61
C HIS A 74 1.03 5.19 -21.48
N GLU A 75 -0.04 4.41 -21.59
CA GLU A 75 -1.01 4.20 -20.53
C GLU A 75 -0.53 3.05 -19.65
N VAL A 76 -0.27 3.29 -18.37
CA VAL A 76 0.29 2.28 -17.47
C VAL A 76 -0.72 1.90 -16.40
N SER A 77 -0.91 0.61 -16.13
CA SER A 77 -1.70 0.10 -15.02
C SER A 77 -0.87 -0.85 -14.15
N VAL A 78 -0.71 -0.50 -12.88
CA VAL A 78 -0.05 -1.34 -11.88
C VAL A 78 -1.13 -2.03 -11.03
N VAL A 79 -1.28 -3.33 -11.19
CA VAL A 79 -2.41 -4.09 -10.68
C VAL A 79 -2.02 -4.95 -9.46
N ASN A 80 -2.93 -5.04 -8.49
CA ASN A 80 -2.72 -5.91 -7.34
C ASN A 80 -2.64 -7.39 -7.78
N PRO A 81 -1.58 -8.13 -7.41
CA PRO A 81 -1.38 -9.55 -7.76
C PRO A 81 -2.58 -10.43 -7.47
N ALA A 82 -3.31 -10.16 -6.38
CA ALA A 82 -4.52 -10.92 -6.04
C ALA A 82 -5.66 -10.79 -7.06
N ARG A 83 -5.72 -9.70 -7.84
CA ARG A 83 -6.72 -9.54 -8.91
C ARG A 83 -6.36 -10.42 -10.10
N ILE A 84 -5.10 -10.37 -10.54
CA ILE A 84 -4.58 -11.18 -11.66
C ILE A 84 -4.69 -12.67 -11.32
N LYS A 85 -4.27 -13.06 -10.12
CA LYS A 85 -4.40 -14.46 -9.65
C LYS A 85 -5.85 -14.97 -9.72
N ARG A 86 -6.83 -14.19 -9.21
CA ARG A 86 -8.26 -14.59 -9.27
C ARG A 86 -8.80 -14.66 -10.69
N TYR A 87 -8.33 -13.77 -11.53
CA TYR A 87 -8.69 -13.81 -12.95
C TYR A 87 -8.16 -15.08 -13.60
N GLY A 88 -6.91 -15.47 -13.34
CA GLY A 88 -6.32 -16.73 -13.79
C GLY A 88 -7.06 -17.97 -13.24
N GLU A 89 -7.41 -17.95 -11.94
CA GLU A 89 -8.22 -19.03 -11.33
C GLU A 89 -9.62 -19.18 -12.02
N SER A 90 -10.25 -18.06 -12.38
CA SER A 90 -11.53 -18.08 -13.11
C SER A 90 -11.42 -18.69 -14.52
N LYS A 91 -10.24 -18.66 -15.10
CA LYS A 91 -9.91 -19.21 -16.43
C LYS A 91 -9.41 -20.64 -16.40
N LEU A 92 -9.29 -21.25 -15.20
CA LEU A 92 -8.71 -22.59 -15.02
C LEU A 92 -7.27 -22.71 -15.58
N HIS A 93 -6.53 -21.61 -15.54
CA HIS A 93 -5.12 -21.58 -15.97
C HIS A 93 -4.30 -22.55 -15.11
N ARG A 94 -3.72 -23.60 -15.75
CA ARG A 94 -2.97 -24.67 -15.07
C ARG A 94 -1.46 -24.55 -15.21
N ASN A 95 -0.98 -23.86 -16.26
CA ASN A 95 0.44 -23.74 -16.53
C ASN A 95 0.99 -22.44 -15.95
N LYS A 96 2.04 -22.55 -15.16
CA LYS A 96 2.75 -21.40 -14.61
C LYS A 96 4.10 -21.29 -15.30
N THR A 97 4.23 -20.32 -16.20
CA THR A 97 5.49 -19.88 -16.83
C THR A 97 5.41 -18.36 -16.97
N ASP A 98 6.56 -17.67 -16.91
CA ASP A 98 6.61 -16.21 -17.00
C ASP A 98 5.93 -15.67 -18.27
N LYS A 99 6.08 -16.38 -19.39
CA LYS A 99 5.34 -16.09 -20.63
C LYS A 99 3.80 -16.23 -20.46
N ALA A 100 3.34 -17.27 -19.76
CA ALA A 100 1.90 -17.48 -19.53
C ALA A 100 1.35 -16.45 -18.53
N ASP A 101 2.16 -16.03 -17.54
CA ASP A 101 1.80 -15.00 -16.58
C ASP A 101 1.72 -13.63 -17.28
N ALA A 102 2.66 -13.28 -18.17
CA ALA A 102 2.58 -12.07 -18.99
C ALA A 102 1.37 -12.08 -19.95
N ASP A 103 1.01 -13.24 -20.54
CA ASP A 103 -0.19 -13.38 -21.38
C ASP A 103 -1.50 -13.20 -20.59
N LEU A 104 -1.55 -13.76 -19.39
CA LEU A 104 -2.67 -13.58 -18.46
C LEU A 104 -2.83 -12.10 -18.06
N ILE A 105 -1.73 -11.39 -17.80
CA ILE A 105 -1.72 -9.96 -17.49
C ILE A 105 -2.24 -9.14 -18.68
N ALA A 106 -1.80 -9.45 -19.91
CA ALA A 106 -2.29 -8.79 -21.11
C ALA A 106 -3.80 -9.01 -21.32
N GLU A 107 -4.26 -10.24 -21.14
CA GLU A 107 -5.69 -10.58 -21.26
C GLU A 107 -6.54 -9.88 -20.19
N PHE A 108 -6.05 -9.85 -18.94
CA PHE A 108 -6.67 -9.12 -17.86
C PHE A 108 -6.80 -7.64 -18.20
N CYS A 109 -5.72 -7.03 -18.67
CA CYS A 109 -5.70 -5.60 -19.06
C CYS A 109 -6.77 -5.30 -20.11
N LEU A 110 -6.82 -6.10 -21.17
CA LEU A 110 -7.79 -5.93 -22.26
C LEU A 110 -9.24 -6.02 -21.80
N LYS A 111 -9.55 -6.94 -20.90
CA LYS A 111 -10.94 -7.22 -20.47
C LYS A 111 -11.42 -6.36 -19.32
N GLU A 112 -10.55 -6.10 -18.35
CA GLU A 112 -10.90 -5.41 -17.11
C GLU A 112 -10.64 -3.91 -17.16
N ASN A 113 -9.88 -3.43 -18.16
CA ASN A 113 -9.48 -2.04 -18.34
C ASN A 113 -9.11 -1.37 -16.99
N PRO A 114 -8.04 -1.84 -16.33
CA PRO A 114 -7.71 -1.42 -14.98
C PRO A 114 -7.36 0.07 -14.93
N THR A 115 -7.58 0.69 -13.76
CA THR A 115 -7.29 2.09 -13.52
C THR A 115 -5.85 2.44 -13.87
N LEU A 116 -5.66 3.54 -14.58
CA LEU A 116 -4.33 4.04 -14.93
C LEU A 116 -3.55 4.44 -13.69
N TRP A 117 -2.30 4.08 -13.69
CA TRP A 117 -1.33 4.40 -12.66
C TRP A 117 -0.60 5.70 -12.99
N GLN A 118 -0.23 6.45 -11.96
CA GLN A 118 0.62 7.62 -12.06
C GLN A 118 1.82 7.48 -11.12
N PRO A 119 3.01 7.94 -11.54
CA PRO A 119 4.18 7.91 -10.68
C PRO A 119 3.98 8.82 -9.46
N LEU A 120 4.59 8.41 -8.35
CA LEU A 120 4.63 9.25 -7.18
C LEU A 120 5.48 10.49 -7.43
N SER A 121 5.12 11.60 -6.79
CA SER A 121 6.02 12.75 -6.78
C SER A 121 7.37 12.38 -6.14
N PRO A 122 8.47 13.05 -6.53
CA PRO A 122 9.79 12.80 -5.95
C PRO A 122 9.79 12.89 -4.42
N GLU A 123 9.02 13.84 -3.86
CA GLU A 123 8.90 14.05 -2.42
C GLU A 123 8.23 12.84 -1.74
N LEU A 124 7.14 12.33 -2.32
CA LEU A 124 6.44 11.17 -1.77
C LEU A 124 7.27 9.89 -1.90
N LYS A 125 8.02 9.73 -2.99
CA LYS A 125 8.98 8.63 -3.13
C LYS A 125 10.04 8.66 -2.06
N HIS A 126 10.64 9.83 -1.84
CA HIS A 126 11.67 10.01 -0.83
C HIS A 126 11.11 9.76 0.58
N LEU A 127 9.96 10.35 0.93
CA LEU A 127 9.30 10.10 2.21
C LEU A 127 9.02 8.60 2.42
N ARG A 128 8.50 7.92 1.40
CA ARG A 128 8.23 6.48 1.46
C ARG A 128 9.51 5.67 1.69
N ALA A 129 10.60 6.01 1.02
CA ALA A 129 11.89 5.34 1.20
C ALA A 129 12.41 5.50 2.63
N LEU A 130 12.34 6.72 3.20
CA LEU A 130 12.72 6.99 4.58
C LEU A 130 11.86 6.21 5.59
N VAL A 131 10.56 6.20 5.39
CA VAL A 131 9.59 5.50 6.26
C VAL A 131 9.84 3.99 6.23
N ARG A 132 10.01 3.39 5.05
CA ARG A 132 10.32 1.96 4.92
C ARG A 132 11.64 1.60 5.59
N ARG A 133 12.67 2.43 5.38
CA ARG A 133 13.95 2.22 6.06
C ARG A 133 13.82 2.28 7.57
N LEU A 134 12.98 3.18 8.09
CA LEU A 134 12.70 3.25 9.52
C LEU A 134 12.04 1.96 10.04
N ASP A 135 11.09 1.42 9.29
CA ASP A 135 10.43 0.16 9.66
C ASP A 135 11.41 -1.01 9.68
N ASP A 136 12.31 -1.11 8.70
CA ASP A 136 13.36 -2.13 8.66
C ASP A 136 14.27 -2.04 9.90
N LEU A 137 14.71 -0.83 10.26
CA LEU A 137 15.52 -0.61 11.45
C LEU A 137 14.77 -0.98 12.73
N GLN A 138 13.47 -0.66 12.82
CA GLN A 138 12.64 -1.02 13.97
C GLN A 138 12.45 -2.55 14.10
N VAL A 139 12.27 -3.26 12.98
CA VAL A 139 12.20 -4.72 12.95
C VAL A 139 13.51 -5.33 13.43
N ASN A 140 14.65 -4.89 12.87
CA ASN A 140 15.97 -5.38 13.26
C ASN A 140 16.25 -5.13 14.76
N HIS A 141 15.94 -3.92 15.23
CA HIS A 141 16.08 -3.58 16.64
C HIS A 141 15.26 -4.50 17.55
N GLN A 142 14.00 -4.80 17.19
CA GLN A 142 13.17 -5.70 17.96
C GLN A 142 13.71 -7.13 17.94
N GLN A 143 14.25 -7.59 16.82
CA GLN A 143 14.87 -8.91 16.71
C GLN A 143 16.09 -9.03 17.62
N GLU A 144 17.00 -8.03 17.62
CA GLU A 144 18.17 -8.03 18.50
C GLU A 144 17.78 -7.96 19.99
N LYS A 145 16.80 -7.14 20.33
CA LYS A 145 16.25 -7.12 21.71
C LYS A 145 15.67 -8.46 22.15
N ASN A 146 15.01 -9.16 21.24
CA ASN A 146 14.48 -10.49 21.53
C ASN A 146 15.62 -11.51 21.74
N ARG A 147 16.70 -11.43 20.94
CA ARG A 147 17.90 -12.26 21.13
C ARG A 147 18.55 -12.03 22.50
N LEU A 148 18.74 -10.78 22.90
CA LEU A 148 19.24 -10.45 24.24
C LEU A 148 18.36 -11.02 25.38
N ARG A 149 17.04 -11.13 25.15
CA ARG A 149 16.08 -11.66 26.14
C ARG A 149 15.94 -13.18 26.11
N SER A 150 16.49 -13.84 25.09
CA SER A 150 16.33 -15.29 24.91
C SER A 150 17.18 -16.14 25.84
N GLY A 151 17.98 -15.52 26.73
CA GLY A 151 18.78 -16.23 27.73
C GLY A 151 20.20 -16.57 27.27
N GLU A 152 20.75 -15.80 26.30
CA GLU A 152 22.17 -15.89 25.94
C GLU A 152 23.07 -15.69 27.18
N GLN A 153 24.10 -16.49 27.32
CA GLN A 153 24.99 -16.46 28.48
C GLN A 153 26.45 -16.14 28.12
N ASP A 154 26.81 -16.22 26.85
CA ASP A 154 28.14 -15.84 26.39
C ASP A 154 28.35 -14.34 26.47
N THR A 155 29.35 -13.94 27.28
CA THR A 155 29.61 -12.50 27.55
C THR A 155 29.99 -11.73 26.31
N TYR A 156 30.72 -12.35 25.37
CA TYR A 156 31.10 -11.68 24.10
C TYR A 156 29.87 -11.46 23.21
N VAL A 157 29.00 -12.47 23.10
CA VAL A 157 27.77 -12.37 22.29
C VAL A 157 26.82 -11.34 22.87
N ILE A 158 26.65 -11.30 24.21
CA ILE A 158 25.85 -10.28 24.88
C ILE A 158 26.39 -8.88 24.60
N GLY A 159 27.73 -8.69 24.68
CA GLY A 159 28.40 -7.43 24.35
C GLY A 159 28.10 -6.98 22.92
N ASN A 160 28.31 -7.86 21.95
CA ASN A 160 28.05 -7.58 20.52
C ASN A 160 26.58 -7.22 20.25
N LEU A 161 25.64 -7.99 20.80
CA LEU A 161 24.20 -7.70 20.66
C LEU A 161 23.83 -6.35 21.30
N THR A 162 24.41 -6.02 22.43
CA THR A 162 24.16 -4.75 23.14
C THR A 162 24.65 -3.55 22.32
N GLU A 163 25.86 -3.63 21.77
CA GLU A 163 26.40 -2.58 20.88
C GLU A 163 25.54 -2.42 19.62
N HIS A 164 25.09 -3.52 19.01
CA HIS A 164 24.23 -3.47 17.84
C HIS A 164 22.86 -2.85 18.17
N VAL A 165 22.26 -3.16 19.31
CA VAL A 165 21.01 -2.53 19.78
C VAL A 165 21.21 -1.02 19.94
N GLN A 166 22.29 -0.57 20.55
CA GLN A 166 22.60 0.86 20.72
C GLN A 166 22.78 1.57 19.38
N TYR A 167 23.50 0.94 18.43
CA TYR A 167 23.66 1.46 17.07
C TYR A 167 22.28 1.61 16.36
N LEU A 168 21.41 0.61 16.46
CA LEU A 168 20.07 0.64 15.86
C LEU A 168 19.19 1.72 16.51
N GLU A 169 19.26 1.91 17.84
CA GLU A 169 18.54 2.97 18.54
C GLU A 169 18.98 4.37 18.08
N ALA A 170 20.29 4.60 17.95
CA ALA A 170 20.83 5.84 17.43
C ALA A 170 20.39 6.10 15.97
N SER A 171 20.47 5.07 15.13
CA SER A 171 20.06 5.14 13.73
C SER A 171 18.56 5.42 13.57
N ILE A 172 17.69 4.78 14.36
CA ILE A 172 16.24 5.03 14.40
C ILE A 172 15.97 6.48 14.82
N LYS A 173 16.67 6.99 15.84
CA LYS A 173 16.51 8.38 16.31
C LYS A 173 16.92 9.38 15.24
N ALA A 174 18.05 9.15 14.58
CA ALA A 174 18.54 10.01 13.50
C ALA A 174 17.57 10.03 12.32
N LEU A 175 17.06 8.86 11.91
CA LEU A 175 16.14 8.76 10.78
C LEU A 175 14.77 9.38 11.07
N LYS A 176 14.25 9.26 12.29
CA LYS A 176 13.03 9.99 12.71
C LYS A 176 13.21 11.51 12.59
N LYS A 177 14.37 12.03 13.01
CA LYS A 177 14.69 13.46 12.87
C LYS A 177 14.77 13.86 11.39
N GLN A 178 15.37 13.03 10.55
CA GLN A 178 15.46 13.28 9.12
C GLN A 178 14.07 13.27 8.44
N ILE A 179 13.19 12.34 8.79
CA ILE A 179 11.80 12.29 8.28
C ILE A 179 11.09 13.61 8.64
N GLN A 180 11.16 14.03 9.89
CA GLN A 180 10.50 15.27 10.32
C GLN A 180 11.10 16.49 9.63
N GLY A 181 12.43 16.59 9.56
CA GLY A 181 13.10 17.69 8.85
C GLY A 181 12.75 17.75 7.36
N PHE A 182 12.60 16.59 6.72
CA PHE A 182 12.14 16.52 5.33
C PHE A 182 10.70 17.03 5.17
N ILE A 183 9.80 16.64 6.06
CA ILE A 183 8.41 17.13 6.03
C ILE A 183 8.35 18.63 6.26
N ASP A 184 9.10 19.15 7.24
CA ASP A 184 9.13 20.59 7.56
C ASP A 184 9.66 21.45 6.41
N GLN A 185 10.54 20.90 5.56
CA GLN A 185 11.05 21.56 4.35
C GLN A 185 10.07 21.50 3.17
N ASN A 186 9.00 20.69 3.24
CA ASN A 186 8.02 20.53 2.18
C ASN A 186 6.64 21.03 2.63
N PRO A 187 6.25 22.29 2.33
CA PRO A 187 5.03 22.92 2.84
C PRO A 187 3.74 22.11 2.59
N GLY A 188 3.65 21.43 1.45
CA GLY A 188 2.51 20.57 1.11
C GLY A 188 2.38 19.37 2.04
N LEU A 189 3.51 18.69 2.34
CA LEU A 189 3.54 17.56 3.28
C LEU A 189 3.32 18.05 4.72
N LYS A 190 3.89 19.20 5.08
CA LYS A 190 3.72 19.80 6.41
C LYS A 190 2.26 20.12 6.68
N SER A 191 1.60 20.79 5.76
CA SER A 191 0.17 21.11 5.89
C SER A 191 -0.69 19.84 6.08
N GLN A 192 -0.42 18.78 5.33
CA GLN A 192 -1.12 17.52 5.48
C GLN A 192 -0.79 16.82 6.80
N GLN A 193 0.46 16.87 7.27
CA GLN A 193 0.86 16.35 8.57
C GLN A 193 0.12 17.07 9.70
N ASP A 194 0.04 18.42 9.66
CA ASP A 194 -0.64 19.21 10.67
C ASP A 194 -2.15 18.91 10.72
N LEU A 195 -2.77 18.70 9.56
CA LEU A 195 -4.16 18.23 9.47
C LEU A 195 -4.33 16.85 10.13
N LEU A 196 -3.43 15.90 9.88
CA LEU A 196 -3.50 14.56 10.49
C LEU A 196 -3.23 14.59 11.98
N ASN A 197 -2.33 15.46 12.45
CA ASN A 197 -2.01 15.64 13.88
C ASN A 197 -3.19 16.23 14.66
N SER A 198 -4.13 16.91 14.00
CA SER A 198 -5.37 17.36 14.64
C SER A 198 -6.26 16.19 15.11
N ILE A 199 -6.03 14.97 14.60
CA ILE A 199 -6.82 13.78 14.94
C ILE A 199 -6.26 13.16 16.22
N PRO A 200 -7.01 13.16 17.35
CA PRO A 200 -6.54 12.54 18.59
C PRO A 200 -6.20 11.06 18.40
N GLY A 201 -4.95 10.72 18.69
CA GLY A 201 -4.38 9.38 18.51
C GLY A 201 -3.42 9.27 17.31
N ILE A 202 -3.30 10.30 16.49
CA ILE A 202 -2.30 10.40 15.43
C ILE A 202 -1.24 11.43 15.82
N GLY A 203 0.02 11.02 15.86
CA GLY A 203 1.17 11.92 16.07
C GLY A 203 2.04 12.00 14.82
N ASP A 204 3.07 12.88 14.86
CA ASP A 204 3.92 13.23 13.72
C ASP A 204 4.41 12.04 12.90
N LEU A 205 4.97 11.03 13.57
CA LEU A 205 5.49 9.86 12.87
C LEU A 205 4.38 9.02 12.23
N THR A 206 3.23 8.90 12.89
CA THR A 206 2.08 8.20 12.30
C THR A 206 1.54 8.94 11.09
N ALA A 207 1.43 10.28 11.19
CA ALA A 207 1.03 11.12 10.07
C ALA A 207 1.99 10.96 8.88
N ALA A 208 3.31 11.00 9.12
CA ALA A 208 4.33 10.76 8.10
C ALA A 208 4.17 9.40 7.41
N LYS A 209 3.96 8.33 8.20
CA LYS A 209 3.75 6.96 7.70
C LYS A 209 2.46 6.84 6.88
N LEU A 210 1.38 7.49 7.31
CA LEU A 210 0.12 7.51 6.57
C LEU A 210 0.25 8.27 5.24
N LEU A 211 0.92 9.43 5.23
CA LEU A 211 1.16 10.20 4.00
C LEU A 211 2.03 9.43 3.00
N ALA A 212 3.04 8.71 3.47
CA ALA A 212 3.87 7.86 2.62
C ALA A 212 3.08 6.75 1.89
N GLU A 213 1.99 6.25 2.47
CA GLU A 213 1.20 5.16 1.88
C GLU A 213 -0.11 5.60 1.19
N ILE A 214 -0.74 6.70 1.64
CA ILE A 214 -1.99 7.22 1.06
C ILE A 214 -1.73 8.15 -0.13
N THR A 215 -0.56 8.38 -0.52
CA THR A 215 -0.02 9.19 -1.63
C THR A 215 -0.94 10.27 -2.25
N ASP A 216 -2.11 9.92 -2.73
CA ASP A 216 -3.12 10.85 -3.24
C ASP A 216 -4.51 10.48 -2.71
N ILE A 217 -5.05 11.34 -1.84
CA ILE A 217 -6.40 11.16 -1.29
C ILE A 217 -7.50 11.39 -2.33
N SER A 218 -7.19 12.15 -3.40
CA SER A 218 -8.17 12.46 -4.44
C SER A 218 -8.52 11.26 -5.32
N SER A 219 -7.62 10.29 -5.41
CA SER A 219 -7.81 9.04 -6.15
C SER A 219 -8.88 8.12 -5.56
N PHE A 220 -9.32 8.40 -4.31
CA PHE A 220 -10.37 7.63 -3.66
C PHE A 220 -11.71 8.37 -3.75
N GLU A 221 -12.74 7.69 -4.23
CA GLU A 221 -14.12 8.21 -4.30
C GLU A 221 -14.72 8.43 -2.91
N GLY A 222 -14.30 7.61 -1.92
CA GLY A 222 -14.81 7.70 -0.57
C GLY A 222 -13.98 6.95 0.48
N ALA A 223 -14.25 7.23 1.74
CA ALA A 223 -13.58 6.57 2.86
C ALA A 223 -13.71 5.02 2.86
N PRO A 224 -14.83 4.40 2.39
CA PRO A 224 -14.92 2.95 2.26
C PRO A 224 -13.92 2.38 1.26
N GLN A 225 -13.61 3.09 0.17
CA GLN A 225 -12.64 2.66 -0.82
C GLN A 225 -11.21 2.69 -0.25
N LEU A 226 -10.85 3.75 0.51
CA LEU A 226 -9.58 3.79 1.24
C LEU A 226 -9.48 2.68 2.29
N ALA A 227 -10.58 2.36 3.00
CA ALA A 227 -10.62 1.25 3.94
C ALA A 227 -10.44 -0.12 3.24
N ALA A 228 -11.00 -0.28 2.04
CA ALA A 228 -10.78 -1.47 1.20
C ALA A 228 -9.33 -1.55 0.71
N TYR A 229 -8.75 -0.41 0.30
CA TYR A 229 -7.33 -0.31 -0.08
C TYR A 229 -6.39 -0.73 1.06
N ALA A 230 -6.73 -0.38 2.31
CA ALA A 230 -6.02 -0.86 3.49
C ALA A 230 -6.37 -2.31 3.89
N GLY A 231 -7.36 -2.94 3.26
CA GLY A 231 -7.83 -4.28 3.61
C GLY A 231 -8.53 -4.36 4.97
N LEU A 232 -9.15 -3.24 5.41
CA LEU A 232 -9.89 -3.11 6.68
C LEU A 232 -11.40 -3.30 6.50
N ASN A 233 -11.87 -3.58 5.29
CA ASN A 233 -13.28 -3.89 5.05
C ASN A 233 -13.65 -5.26 5.65
N PRO A 234 -14.84 -5.39 6.28
CA PRO A 234 -15.28 -6.67 6.81
C PRO A 234 -15.57 -7.65 5.67
N LYS A 235 -15.08 -8.88 5.83
CA LYS A 235 -15.39 -10.01 4.95
C LYS A 235 -16.25 -11.01 5.73
N GLY A 236 -17.54 -11.02 5.44
CA GLY A 236 -18.46 -12.05 5.91
C GLY A 236 -18.43 -13.24 4.95
N PHE A 237 -18.59 -14.43 5.50
CA PHE A 237 -18.77 -15.63 4.72
C PHE A 237 -20.06 -16.33 5.22
N ARG A 238 -21.10 -16.23 4.41
CA ARG A 238 -22.38 -16.91 4.67
C ARG A 238 -22.74 -17.68 3.42
N SER A 239 -23.03 -18.97 3.54
CA SER A 239 -23.50 -19.81 2.45
C SER A 239 -24.64 -20.70 2.97
N GLY A 240 -25.83 -20.47 2.45
CA GLY A 240 -27.04 -21.16 2.91
C GLY A 240 -27.34 -20.90 4.40
N SER A 241 -28.11 -21.79 4.99
CA SER A 241 -28.49 -21.74 6.42
C SER A 241 -27.45 -22.33 7.36
N SER A 242 -26.51 -23.13 6.87
CA SER A 242 -25.58 -23.93 7.69
C SER A 242 -24.16 -23.37 7.83
N VAL A 243 -23.72 -22.50 6.91
CA VAL A 243 -22.33 -21.98 6.94
C VAL A 243 -22.30 -20.53 7.38
N HIS A 244 -21.99 -20.32 8.65
CA HIS A 244 -21.78 -19.00 9.25
C HIS A 244 -20.34 -18.89 9.79
N LYS A 245 -19.41 -18.34 9.00
CA LYS A 245 -18.06 -18.05 9.52
C LYS A 245 -18.03 -16.68 10.19
N LYS A 246 -17.25 -16.54 11.27
CA LYS A 246 -17.02 -15.26 11.96
C LYS A 246 -16.49 -14.22 10.95
N THR A 247 -17.12 -13.07 10.91
CA THR A 247 -16.66 -11.92 10.10
C THR A 247 -15.26 -11.50 10.52
N ARG A 248 -14.38 -11.32 9.55
CA ARG A 248 -12.99 -10.86 9.73
C ARG A 248 -12.71 -9.72 8.77
N ILE A 249 -11.64 -8.96 8.99
CA ILE A 249 -11.15 -8.02 7.98
C ILE A 249 -10.61 -8.78 6.77
N SER A 250 -10.75 -8.19 5.57
CA SER A 250 -10.38 -8.86 4.31
C SER A 250 -8.89 -9.16 4.21
N LYS A 251 -8.05 -8.31 4.81
CA LYS A 251 -6.58 -8.30 4.69
C LYS A 251 -6.08 -8.20 3.23
N GLN A 252 -6.98 -7.94 2.29
CA GLN A 252 -6.65 -7.75 0.87
C GLN A 252 -6.41 -6.26 0.64
N GLY A 253 -5.15 -5.87 0.52
CA GLY A 253 -4.73 -4.48 0.40
C GLY A 253 -3.44 -4.19 1.16
N ARG A 254 -3.06 -2.93 1.26
CA ARG A 254 -1.81 -2.48 1.87
C ARG A 254 -1.67 -2.90 3.33
N SER A 255 -0.71 -3.79 3.59
CA SER A 255 -0.41 -4.29 4.95
C SER A 255 0.20 -3.20 5.82
N GLU A 256 1.00 -2.33 5.23
CA GLU A 256 1.68 -1.21 5.86
C GLU A 256 0.67 -0.25 6.51
N LEU A 257 -0.40 0.13 5.79
CA LEU A 257 -1.46 0.96 6.36
C LEU A 257 -2.13 0.33 7.58
N ARG A 258 -2.38 -0.98 7.54
CA ARG A 258 -2.93 -1.69 8.71
C ARG A 258 -1.96 -1.69 9.87
N HIS A 259 -0.67 -1.91 9.59
CA HIS A 259 0.38 -1.88 10.61
C HIS A 259 0.46 -0.49 11.27
N TYR A 260 0.48 0.58 10.47
CA TYR A 260 0.58 1.95 10.96
C TYR A 260 -0.66 2.42 11.72
N LEU A 261 -1.83 1.85 11.47
CA LEU A 261 -3.07 2.21 12.14
C LEU A 261 -3.32 1.45 13.45
N TYR A 262 -2.64 0.33 13.70
CA TYR A 262 -2.93 -0.54 14.84
C TYR A 262 -2.74 0.17 16.19
N MET A 263 -1.55 0.66 16.47
CA MET A 263 -1.28 1.37 17.72
C MET A 263 -2.03 2.69 17.84
N PRO A 264 -2.09 3.55 16.79
CA PRO A 264 -2.92 4.75 16.81
C PRO A 264 -4.39 4.49 17.11
N ALA A 265 -4.97 3.41 16.58
CA ALA A 265 -6.36 3.04 16.87
C ALA A 265 -6.55 2.68 18.36
N ILE A 266 -5.61 1.96 18.97
CA ILE A 266 -5.64 1.66 20.42
C ILE A 266 -5.57 2.95 21.25
N VAL A 267 -4.72 3.90 20.87
CA VAL A 267 -4.63 5.22 21.52
C VAL A 267 -5.93 6.01 21.29
N ALA A 268 -6.43 6.07 20.06
CA ALA A 268 -7.66 6.77 19.71
C ALA A 268 -8.90 6.23 20.45
N MET A 269 -8.95 4.93 20.74
CA MET A 269 -10.03 4.37 21.59
C MET A 269 -10.07 4.96 23.02
N LYS A 270 -8.98 5.62 23.45
CA LYS A 270 -8.91 6.31 24.76
C LYS A 270 -9.15 7.82 24.64
N CYS A 271 -8.55 8.48 23.65
CA CYS A 271 -8.50 9.94 23.57
C CYS A 271 -9.40 10.56 22.50
N ASN A 272 -9.85 9.80 21.48
CA ASN A 272 -10.72 10.32 20.41
C ASN A 272 -12.18 10.00 20.73
N SER A 273 -13.03 11.02 20.91
CA SER A 273 -14.42 10.86 21.32
C SER A 273 -15.24 9.98 20.36
N VAL A 274 -15.04 10.14 19.04
CA VAL A 274 -15.76 9.39 17.99
C VAL A 274 -15.35 7.91 18.00
N VAL A 275 -14.05 7.63 18.12
CA VAL A 275 -13.53 6.26 18.16
C VAL A 275 -13.86 5.58 19.49
N ARG A 276 -13.83 6.32 20.59
CA ARG A 276 -14.22 5.82 21.92
C ARG A 276 -15.69 5.43 21.96
N SER A 277 -16.59 6.28 21.47
CA SER A 277 -18.02 5.97 21.37
C SER A 277 -18.30 4.72 20.53
N LEU A 278 -17.57 4.54 19.41
CA LEU A 278 -17.63 3.31 18.63
C LEU A 278 -17.17 2.09 19.46
N LYS A 279 -16.03 2.20 20.15
CA LYS A 279 -15.50 1.12 21.03
C LYS A 279 -16.54 0.72 22.07
N ASP A 280 -17.14 1.68 22.79
CA ASP A 280 -18.08 1.42 23.89
C ASP A 280 -19.34 0.70 23.35
N ARG A 281 -19.93 1.16 22.26
CA ARG A 281 -21.06 0.51 21.59
C ARG A 281 -20.76 -0.92 21.13
N LEU A 282 -19.54 -1.19 20.62
CA LEU A 282 -19.15 -2.54 20.19
C LEU A 282 -18.82 -3.45 21.37
N TYR A 283 -18.32 -2.88 22.47
CA TYR A 283 -18.07 -3.59 23.71
C TYR A 283 -19.38 -4.06 24.36
N GLU A 284 -20.39 -3.21 24.42
CA GLU A 284 -21.75 -3.57 24.86
C GLU A 284 -22.36 -4.73 24.06
N ARG A 285 -22.04 -4.80 22.76
CA ARG A 285 -22.41 -5.92 21.87
C ARG A 285 -21.56 -7.18 22.08
N ARG A 286 -20.70 -7.19 23.09
CA ARG A 286 -19.79 -8.29 23.44
C ARG A 286 -18.88 -8.77 22.29
N LEU A 287 -18.44 -7.85 21.40
CA LEU A 287 -17.47 -8.21 20.38
C LEU A 287 -16.09 -8.47 20.98
N PRO A 288 -15.31 -9.42 20.41
CA PRO A 288 -13.93 -9.64 20.83
C PRO A 288 -13.08 -8.37 20.64
N MET A 289 -12.15 -8.09 21.57
CA MET A 289 -11.32 -6.88 21.58
C MET A 289 -10.60 -6.65 20.24
N MET A 290 -10.06 -7.69 19.63
CA MET A 290 -9.41 -7.57 18.31
C MET A 290 -10.36 -7.15 17.18
N ALA A 291 -11.64 -7.50 17.25
CA ALA A 291 -12.64 -7.02 16.30
C ALA A 291 -12.95 -5.53 16.54
N ILE A 292 -12.98 -5.11 17.81
CA ILE A 292 -13.16 -3.69 18.19
C ILE A 292 -11.97 -2.86 17.70
N VAL A 293 -10.73 -3.34 17.89
CA VAL A 293 -9.52 -2.67 17.38
C VAL A 293 -9.58 -2.55 15.85
N ALA A 294 -9.96 -3.60 15.14
CA ALA A 294 -10.09 -3.55 13.68
C ALA A 294 -11.17 -2.54 13.21
N ALA A 295 -12.29 -2.45 13.93
CA ALA A 295 -13.32 -1.45 13.67
C ALA A 295 -12.81 -0.02 13.97
N ALA A 296 -12.05 0.16 15.06
CA ALA A 296 -11.41 1.42 15.41
C ALA A 296 -10.38 1.85 14.34
N MET A 297 -9.54 0.95 13.84
CA MET A 297 -8.62 1.20 12.73
C MET A 297 -9.36 1.69 11.48
N ARG A 298 -10.47 1.03 11.13
CA ARG A 298 -11.30 1.44 9.99
C ARG A 298 -11.92 2.83 10.23
N LYS A 299 -12.50 3.09 11.41
CA LYS A 299 -13.09 4.41 11.73
C LYS A 299 -12.03 5.50 11.72
N LEU A 300 -10.84 5.23 12.26
CA LEU A 300 -9.73 6.17 12.24
C LEU A 300 -9.30 6.50 10.80
N LEU A 301 -9.24 5.50 9.93
CA LEU A 301 -8.91 5.71 8.51
C LEU A 301 -10.01 6.50 7.77
N HIS A 302 -11.28 6.32 8.12
CA HIS A 302 -12.37 7.17 7.60
C HIS A 302 -12.22 8.63 8.03
N ILE A 303 -11.80 8.87 9.28
CA ILE A 303 -11.52 10.22 9.79
C ILE A 303 -10.34 10.83 9.02
N VAL A 304 -9.24 10.08 8.84
CA VAL A 304 -8.09 10.48 8.03
C VAL A 304 -8.52 10.88 6.62
N TYR A 305 -9.37 10.07 5.97
CA TYR A 305 -9.92 10.40 4.66
C TYR A 305 -10.65 11.75 4.69
N GLY A 306 -11.58 11.94 5.63
CA GLY A 306 -12.38 13.16 5.73
C GLY A 306 -11.52 14.40 5.94
N VAL A 307 -10.55 14.34 6.85
CA VAL A 307 -9.62 15.43 7.17
C VAL A 307 -8.78 15.82 5.95
N LEU A 308 -8.16 14.84 5.27
CA LEU A 308 -7.33 15.11 4.09
C LEU A 308 -8.14 15.57 2.89
N LYS A 309 -9.32 14.96 2.63
CA LYS A 309 -10.17 15.29 1.48
C LYS A 309 -10.75 16.70 1.58
N ASN A 310 -11.23 17.06 2.78
CA ASN A 310 -11.84 18.37 3.02
C ASN A 310 -10.80 19.46 3.36
N LYS A 311 -9.54 19.08 3.59
CA LYS A 311 -8.45 20.00 4.01
C LYS A 311 -8.84 20.81 5.26
N LYS A 312 -9.55 20.18 6.21
CA LYS A 312 -10.00 20.78 7.46
C LYS A 312 -9.50 19.94 8.64
N PRO A 313 -9.11 20.56 9.76
CA PRO A 313 -8.78 19.85 10.98
C PRO A 313 -9.92 18.94 11.45
N PHE A 314 -9.58 17.95 12.27
CA PHE A 314 -10.56 17.04 12.85
C PHE A 314 -11.58 17.79 13.70
N ASP A 315 -12.85 17.55 13.41
CA ASP A 315 -13.99 18.05 14.17
C ASP A 315 -14.81 16.84 14.69
N PRO A 316 -14.92 16.66 16.03
CA PRO A 316 -15.66 15.54 16.60
C PRO A 316 -17.18 15.62 16.34
N ASP A 317 -17.69 16.79 16.03
CA ASP A 317 -19.13 17.05 15.81
C ASP A 317 -19.51 17.07 14.32
N PHE A 318 -18.55 16.87 13.43
CA PHE A 318 -18.77 16.86 11.97
C PHE A 318 -19.90 15.89 11.55
N ASP A 319 -19.92 14.67 12.08
CA ASP A 319 -20.96 13.68 11.76
C ASP A 319 -22.36 14.10 12.30
N LYS A 320 -22.44 14.94 13.35
CA LYS A 320 -23.70 15.41 13.91
C LYS A 320 -24.37 16.46 13.03
N GLN A 321 -23.60 17.26 12.30
CA GLN A 321 -24.11 18.29 11.41
C GLN A 321 -24.81 17.72 10.17
N PHE A 322 -24.46 16.48 9.76
CA PHE A 322 -25.06 15.82 8.59
C PHE A 322 -26.22 14.89 8.91
N ASN A 323 -26.41 14.46 10.18
CA ASN A 323 -27.52 13.59 10.57
C ASN A 323 -28.87 14.30 10.73
N TYR A 324 -28.96 15.61 10.46
CA TYR A 324 -30.23 16.36 10.43
C TYR A 324 -30.85 16.42 9.02
N LEU A 325 -30.24 15.76 8.01
CA LEU A 325 -30.70 15.79 6.61
C LEU A 325 -31.05 14.41 6.03
N THR A 326 -31.22 13.37 6.86
CA THR A 326 -31.73 12.07 6.40
C THR A 326 -32.96 11.63 7.16
#